data_e63faa85d10250e13e94884279acfae1
#
_entry.id   e63faa85d10250e13e94884279acfae1
#
_cell.length_a   1.000
_cell.length_b   1.000
_cell.length_c   1.000
_cell.angle_alpha   90.00
_cell.angle_beta   90.00
_cell.angle_gamma   90.00
#
_symmetry.space_group_name_H-M   'P 1'
#
loop_
_entity.id
_entity.type
_entity.pdbx_description
1 polymer ?
#
loop_
_entity_poly.entity_id
_entity_poly.type
_entity_poly.pdbx_seq_one_letter_code
_entity_poly.pdbx_strand_id
1 'polypeptide(L)'
;MDAQIKNPTDQMMKITTIAFLLLCSLTVAAQKPDVSKVWVADLGNGKYKNPVLDADYSDPDAIRVGDDFYMVSSSFDAVPGLPILHSKDLVNWTIIGHALKRQIPFEHFSKTQHGNGVWAPAIRFYKGEFYIYYPDPDFGIYLTKAKSATGPWSEPVLVEAGKGLIDPCPLWDEDGKVYLVHAYAGSRAGIKSIIVVKKLNAAGDKVMDEGKLVYDGHELDPTIEGPKFYKRNGYYYIFAPAGGVATGWQLVLRSKNVYGPYERKVVMDQGKSPINGPHQGAWVDTPTGEDWFLHFQDKEAYGRVMHLQPMKWINNWPVIGVDADGDGIGTPVLTYQKPKITKPTAIVTPAESDEFNSTNLGLQWQWQANPSATWSFLNPTNGSLRLYSVKMPDSAKNYWEVPNLLLQKFPTEQFTVTTKLTFTPNTKLENEKAGLIIAGLSYANIAVKSKKDGLYLVYTTCSAADKGKAEKEEVVVKLNTKDVQLRVTVNKGAQCQFSYSLDGLTFINVKDVFQAEPGKWIGAKVGLFCVRTQQTNDAGYADFDWFRIN
;
A
#
# COMPACT_ATOMS: atom_id res chain seq x y z
N MET A 1 85.30 -21.49 -55.04
CA MET A 1 85.72 -20.11 -54.87
C MET A 1 84.51 -19.38 -54.31
N ASP A 2 84.54 -19.30 -53.02
CA ASP A 2 83.35 -18.98 -52.20
C ASP A 2 83.29 -17.49 -51.89
N ALA A 3 82.17 -16.88 -52.11
CA ALA A 3 81.88 -15.54 -51.62
C ALA A 3 80.67 -15.60 -50.70
N GLN A 4 80.94 -15.50 -49.37
CA GLN A 4 79.93 -15.38 -48.36
C GLN A 4 79.31 -13.97 -48.42
N ILE A 5 77.99 -13.93 -48.47
CA ILE A 5 77.20 -12.73 -48.26
C ILE A 5 76.71 -12.72 -46.84
N LYS A 6 77.08 -11.69 -46.04
CA LYS A 6 76.61 -11.44 -44.66
C LYS A 6 75.21 -10.80 -44.72
N ASN A 7 74.29 -11.36 -43.97
CA ASN A 7 72.99 -10.78 -43.67
C ASN A 7 73.11 -9.60 -42.69
N PRO A 8 72.37 -8.50 -42.87
CA PRO A 8 72.26 -7.47 -41.86
C PRO A 8 71.17 -7.80 -40.88
N THR A 9 71.47 -7.53 -39.64
CA THR A 9 70.69 -7.73 -38.45
C THR A 9 69.39 -6.97 -38.44
N ASP A 10 68.26 -7.68 -38.21
CA ASP A 10 66.96 -7.15 -37.88
C ASP A 10 67.00 -6.46 -36.51
N GLN A 11 66.79 -5.15 -36.50
CA GLN A 11 66.39 -4.41 -35.28
C GLN A 11 64.87 -4.54 -35.12
N MET A 12 64.45 -5.48 -34.26
CA MET A 12 63.07 -5.51 -33.77
C MET A 12 62.80 -4.31 -32.85
N MET A 13 62.10 -3.36 -33.39
CA MET A 13 61.53 -2.26 -32.59
C MET A 13 60.33 -2.77 -31.83
N LYS A 14 60.51 -2.98 -30.48
CA LYS A 14 59.42 -3.31 -29.59
C LYS A 14 58.54 -2.07 -29.38
N ILE A 15 57.38 -2.02 -30.05
CA ILE A 15 56.31 -1.05 -29.79
C ILE A 15 55.55 -1.57 -28.57
N THR A 16 55.78 -0.97 -27.41
CA THR A 16 55.01 -1.21 -26.18
C THR A 16 53.73 -0.41 -26.29
N THR A 17 52.61 -1.04 -26.67
CA THR A 17 51.27 -0.44 -26.64
C THR A 17 50.79 -0.40 -25.18
N ILE A 18 50.87 0.77 -24.56
CA ILE A 18 50.23 1.02 -23.25
C ILE A 18 48.73 1.24 -23.51
N ALA A 19 47.94 0.23 -23.28
CA ALA A 19 46.47 0.34 -23.22
C ALA A 19 46.08 1.04 -21.93
N PHE A 20 45.75 2.33 -22.00
CA PHE A 20 45.09 3.04 -20.92
C PHE A 20 43.64 2.58 -20.86
N LEU A 21 43.34 1.62 -19.95
CA LEU A 21 41.97 1.31 -19.53
C LEU A 21 41.46 2.48 -18.71
N LEU A 22 40.74 3.43 -19.33
CA LEU A 22 39.88 4.35 -18.62
C LEU A 22 38.73 3.54 -18.01
N LEU A 23 38.85 3.11 -16.75
CA LEU A 23 37.72 2.74 -15.93
C LEU A 23 36.90 4.02 -15.66
N CYS A 24 35.94 4.34 -16.49
CA CYS A 24 34.83 5.20 -16.12
C CYS A 24 34.02 4.48 -15.05
N SER A 25 34.40 4.67 -13.77
CA SER A 25 33.51 4.40 -12.67
C SER A 25 32.33 5.36 -12.78
N LEU A 26 31.24 4.92 -13.42
CA LEU A 26 29.94 5.53 -13.26
C LEU A 26 29.56 5.38 -11.78
N THR A 27 29.93 6.35 -10.98
CA THR A 27 29.30 6.55 -9.67
C THR A 27 27.84 6.87 -9.99
N VAL A 28 26.98 5.86 -9.95
CA VAL A 28 25.55 6.07 -9.80
C VAL A 28 25.43 6.77 -8.46
N ALA A 29 25.36 8.09 -8.46
CA ALA A 29 24.99 8.85 -7.28
C ALA A 29 23.63 8.30 -6.88
N ALA A 30 23.56 7.59 -5.75
CA ALA A 30 22.29 7.16 -5.20
C ALA A 30 21.45 8.44 -5.02
N GLN A 31 20.39 8.54 -5.81
CA GLN A 31 19.47 9.67 -5.75
C GLN A 31 19.01 9.75 -4.29
N LYS A 32 19.20 10.91 -3.63
CA LYS A 32 18.69 11.09 -2.27
C LYS A 32 17.20 10.76 -2.32
N PRO A 33 16.69 9.90 -1.42
CA PRO A 33 15.28 9.62 -1.38
C PRO A 33 14.54 10.94 -1.20
N ASP A 34 13.56 11.21 -2.06
CA ASP A 34 12.70 12.37 -1.93
C ASP A 34 11.92 12.23 -0.62
N VAL A 35 12.08 13.22 0.26
CA VAL A 35 11.29 13.32 1.48
C VAL A 35 10.00 14.05 1.14
N SER A 36 8.86 13.54 1.61
CA SER A 36 7.55 14.15 1.41
C SER A 36 7.55 15.63 1.80
N LYS A 37 6.90 16.44 0.98
CA LYS A 37 6.69 17.87 1.27
C LYS A 37 5.40 18.13 2.03
N VAL A 38 4.54 17.11 2.16
CA VAL A 38 3.21 17.26 2.74
C VAL A 38 3.08 16.59 4.11
N TRP A 39 3.78 15.48 4.34
CA TRP A 39 3.78 14.80 5.64
C TRP A 39 5.13 14.16 5.96
N VAL A 40 5.69 14.55 7.11
CA VAL A 40 6.89 13.92 7.71
C VAL A 40 6.61 13.68 9.18
N ALA A 41 6.70 12.43 9.62
CA ALA A 41 6.45 12.04 11.00
C ALA A 41 7.64 12.37 11.93
N ASP A 42 8.87 12.24 11.43
CA ASP A 42 10.09 12.55 12.16
C ASP A 42 10.25 14.05 12.35
N LEU A 43 10.31 14.52 13.58
CA LEU A 43 10.42 15.96 13.91
C LEU A 43 11.86 16.49 13.87
N GLY A 44 12.86 15.64 13.57
CA GLY A 44 14.28 16.02 13.48
C GLY A 44 14.95 16.32 14.83
N ASN A 45 14.24 16.21 15.95
CA ASN A 45 14.70 16.55 17.29
C ASN A 45 14.68 15.35 18.27
N GLY A 46 14.71 14.12 17.74
CA GLY A 46 14.62 12.88 18.52
C GLY A 46 13.20 12.48 18.89
N LYS A 47 12.19 13.20 18.39
CA LYS A 47 10.77 12.89 18.56
C LYS A 47 10.10 12.60 17.22
N TYR A 48 8.96 11.94 17.28
CA TYR A 48 8.05 11.76 16.16
C TYR A 48 6.65 12.22 16.53
N LYS A 49 5.84 12.49 15.50
CA LYS A 49 4.39 12.70 15.60
C LYS A 49 3.65 11.57 14.90
N ASN A 50 2.52 11.18 15.48
CA ASN A 50 1.56 10.26 14.85
C ASN A 50 0.58 11.03 13.93
N PRO A 51 0.12 10.39 12.85
CA PRO A 51 0.48 9.04 12.39
C PRO A 51 1.91 8.99 11.81
N VAL A 52 2.58 7.85 11.96
CA VAL A 52 3.91 7.65 11.33
C VAL A 52 3.81 7.51 9.82
N LEU A 53 2.65 7.07 9.31
CA LEU A 53 2.26 7.13 7.90
C LEU A 53 0.85 7.72 7.85
N ASP A 54 0.70 8.94 7.32
CA ASP A 54 -0.59 9.63 7.20
C ASP A 54 -1.28 9.27 5.86
N ALA A 55 -1.17 8.01 5.48
CA ALA A 55 -1.75 7.40 4.29
C ALA A 55 -2.36 6.04 4.64
N ASP A 56 -3.22 5.54 3.77
CA ASP A 56 -3.99 4.32 3.98
C ASP A 56 -3.12 3.05 3.87
N TYR A 57 -2.58 2.60 5.01
CA TYR A 57 -1.88 1.31 5.17
C TYR A 57 -2.61 0.46 6.20
N SER A 58 -3.83 0.03 5.87
CA SER A 58 -4.71 -0.68 6.79
C SER A 58 -4.18 -2.05 7.21
N ASP A 59 -4.59 -2.48 8.41
CA ASP A 59 -4.38 -3.81 8.94
C ASP A 59 -2.90 -4.23 8.97
N PRO A 60 -2.01 -3.39 9.53
CA PRO A 60 -0.57 -3.62 9.44
C PRO A 60 -0.12 -4.83 10.25
N ASP A 61 0.84 -5.55 9.71
CA ASP A 61 1.68 -6.44 10.48
C ASP A 61 3.15 -6.14 10.21
N ALA A 62 3.97 -6.14 11.24
CA ALA A 62 5.36 -5.76 11.15
C ALA A 62 6.26 -6.70 11.94
N ILE A 63 7.50 -6.85 11.46
CA ILE A 63 8.54 -7.64 12.11
C ILE A 63 9.89 -6.91 12.07
N ARG A 64 10.78 -7.29 12.97
CA ARG A 64 12.19 -6.95 12.92
C ARG A 64 13.03 -8.13 12.40
N VAL A 65 13.98 -7.83 11.52
CA VAL A 65 15.01 -8.79 11.08
C VAL A 65 16.37 -8.09 11.18
N GLY A 66 17.14 -8.44 12.18
CA GLY A 66 18.39 -7.71 12.50
C GLY A 66 18.12 -6.28 12.95
N ASP A 67 18.71 -5.30 12.23
CA ASP A 67 18.50 -3.86 12.46
C ASP A 67 17.38 -3.27 11.58
N ASP A 68 16.67 -4.10 10.82
CA ASP A 68 15.66 -3.69 9.84
C ASP A 68 14.25 -4.04 10.29
N PHE A 69 13.30 -3.16 9.98
CA PHE A 69 11.88 -3.38 10.20
C PHE A 69 11.15 -3.49 8.88
N TYR A 70 10.26 -4.45 8.78
CA TYR A 70 9.43 -4.71 7.60
C TYR A 70 7.98 -4.73 7.98
N MET A 71 7.13 -4.10 7.16
CA MET A 71 5.69 -4.04 7.37
C MET A 71 4.96 -4.40 6.08
N VAL A 72 3.83 -5.08 6.22
CA VAL A 72 2.85 -5.36 5.18
C VAL A 72 1.49 -4.81 5.59
N SER A 73 0.64 -4.53 4.62
CA SER A 73 -0.73 -4.06 4.85
C SER A 73 -1.71 -4.64 3.85
N SER A 74 -3.01 -4.57 4.16
CA SER A 74 -4.08 -4.88 3.23
C SER A 74 -3.96 -4.07 1.94
N SER A 75 -4.32 -4.66 0.82
CA SER A 75 -4.35 -3.98 -0.48
C SER A 75 -5.67 -4.20 -1.23
N PHE A 76 -6.54 -5.04 -0.69
CA PHE A 76 -7.83 -5.39 -1.27
C PHE A 76 -7.66 -5.82 -2.73
N ASP A 77 -8.44 -5.27 -3.67
CA ASP A 77 -8.34 -5.56 -5.10
C ASP A 77 -7.25 -4.78 -5.85
N ALA A 78 -6.52 -3.87 -5.18
CA ALA A 78 -5.47 -3.07 -5.81
C ALA A 78 -4.27 -3.92 -6.28
N VAL A 79 -3.72 -3.58 -7.45
CA VAL A 79 -2.62 -4.31 -8.10
C VAL A 79 -1.49 -3.35 -8.52
N PRO A 80 -0.23 -3.63 -8.15
CA PRO A 80 0.26 -4.78 -7.38
C PRO A 80 -0.25 -4.76 -5.94
N GLY A 81 -0.44 -5.96 -5.36
CA GLY A 81 -0.96 -6.13 -4.00
C GLY A 81 0.13 -6.44 -2.96
N LEU A 82 -0.23 -6.43 -1.67
CA LEU A 82 0.67 -6.65 -0.54
C LEU A 82 1.88 -5.70 -0.58
N PRO A 83 1.70 -4.40 -0.37
CA PRO A 83 2.81 -3.46 -0.28
C PRO A 83 3.73 -3.85 0.87
N ILE A 84 5.04 -3.79 0.64
CA ILE A 84 6.07 -4.06 1.63
C ILE A 84 6.80 -2.76 1.91
N LEU A 85 6.75 -2.33 3.16
CA LEU A 85 7.45 -1.17 3.63
C LEU A 85 8.65 -1.58 4.48
N HIS A 86 9.68 -0.75 4.45
CA HIS A 86 10.91 -0.92 5.20
C HIS A 86 11.21 0.33 6.00
N SER A 87 11.72 0.11 7.22
CA SER A 87 12.20 1.16 8.12
C SER A 87 13.44 0.69 8.87
N LYS A 88 14.24 1.64 9.33
CA LYS A 88 15.36 1.43 10.25
C LYS A 88 15.06 1.87 11.69
N ASP A 89 13.89 2.51 11.92
CA ASP A 89 13.58 3.14 13.20
C ASP A 89 12.08 3.17 13.56
N LEU A 90 11.23 2.44 12.81
CA LEU A 90 9.76 2.40 12.95
C LEU A 90 9.04 3.73 12.68
N VAL A 91 9.75 4.81 12.41
CA VAL A 91 9.19 6.16 12.15
C VAL A 91 9.32 6.53 10.67
N ASN A 92 10.49 6.29 10.10
CA ASN A 92 10.83 6.63 8.73
C ASN A 92 10.65 5.39 7.84
N TRP A 93 9.61 5.38 7.00
CA TRP A 93 9.23 4.25 6.18
C TRP A 93 9.37 4.54 4.68
N THR A 94 9.74 3.54 3.91
CA THR A 94 9.70 3.57 2.44
C THR A 94 9.04 2.32 1.89
N ILE A 95 8.36 2.42 0.73
CA ILE A 95 7.88 1.24 0.00
C ILE A 95 9.08 0.63 -0.72
N ILE A 96 9.34 -0.65 -0.52
CA ILE A 96 10.45 -1.37 -1.15
C ILE A 96 10.00 -2.42 -2.18
N GLY A 97 8.70 -2.67 -2.27
CA GLY A 97 8.14 -3.63 -3.22
C GLY A 97 6.69 -4.00 -2.90
N HIS A 98 6.22 -4.97 -3.67
CA HIS A 98 4.93 -5.63 -3.48
C HIS A 98 5.10 -7.13 -3.59
N ALA A 99 4.47 -7.90 -2.71
CA ALA A 99 4.58 -9.35 -2.75
C ALA A 99 3.73 -9.98 -3.86
N LEU A 100 2.64 -9.33 -4.26
CA LEU A 100 1.74 -9.81 -5.32
C LEU A 100 1.81 -8.91 -6.55
N LYS A 101 2.41 -9.41 -7.62
CA LYS A 101 2.38 -8.73 -8.92
C LYS A 101 0.98 -8.70 -9.53
N ARG A 102 0.17 -9.72 -9.25
CA ARG A 102 -1.21 -9.91 -9.70
C ARG A 102 -2.02 -10.61 -8.63
N GLN A 103 -3.31 -10.40 -8.65
CA GLN A 103 -4.27 -11.09 -7.77
C GLN A 103 -4.74 -12.39 -8.41
N ILE A 104 -5.08 -13.37 -7.59
CA ILE A 104 -5.63 -14.66 -8.00
C ILE A 104 -6.98 -14.93 -7.32
N PRO A 105 -7.94 -15.58 -8.00
CA PRO A 105 -7.89 -16.08 -9.38
C PRO A 105 -7.80 -14.94 -10.42
N PHE A 106 -6.96 -15.13 -11.46
CA PHE A 106 -6.64 -14.07 -12.41
C PHE A 106 -7.87 -13.47 -13.09
N GLU A 107 -8.76 -14.33 -13.61
CA GLU A 107 -9.98 -13.90 -14.32
C GLU A 107 -10.95 -13.12 -13.42
N HIS A 108 -11.06 -13.51 -12.14
CA HIS A 108 -11.90 -12.82 -11.16
C HIS A 108 -11.41 -11.39 -10.96
N PHE A 109 -10.09 -11.21 -10.77
CA PHE A 109 -9.47 -9.92 -10.54
C PHE A 109 -9.03 -9.19 -11.83
N SER A 110 -9.42 -9.66 -13.01
CA SER A 110 -9.32 -8.86 -14.25
C SER A 110 -10.39 -7.76 -14.32
N LYS A 111 -11.35 -7.79 -13.39
CA LYS A 111 -12.40 -6.80 -13.16
C LYS A 111 -12.24 -6.21 -11.77
N THR A 112 -12.81 -5.03 -11.55
CA THR A 112 -12.85 -4.42 -10.22
C THR A 112 -13.60 -5.31 -9.22
N GLN A 113 -13.05 -5.47 -8.03
CA GLN A 113 -13.58 -6.33 -6.96
C GLN A 113 -13.61 -5.58 -5.61
N HIS A 114 -13.99 -4.33 -5.64
CA HIS A 114 -13.89 -3.40 -4.51
C HIS A 114 -14.22 -4.00 -3.15
N GLY A 115 -13.26 -3.92 -2.23
CA GLY A 115 -13.35 -4.45 -0.88
C GLY A 115 -13.14 -5.96 -0.76
N ASN A 116 -12.85 -6.68 -1.86
CA ASN A 116 -12.43 -8.09 -1.87
C ASN A 116 -10.92 -8.20 -2.12
N GLY A 117 -10.39 -9.41 -2.22
CA GLY A 117 -8.96 -9.65 -2.45
C GLY A 117 -8.17 -9.71 -1.14
N VAL A 118 -7.03 -9.03 -1.08
CA VAL A 118 -6.09 -9.12 0.04
C VAL A 118 -6.55 -8.34 1.26
N TRP A 119 -7.06 -9.04 2.26
CA TRP A 119 -7.35 -8.49 3.59
C TRP A 119 -6.14 -8.65 4.51
N ALA A 120 -6.28 -8.33 5.80
CA ALA A 120 -5.25 -8.24 6.82
C ALA A 120 -4.17 -9.34 6.77
N PRO A 121 -2.97 -9.05 6.24
CA PRO A 121 -1.88 -10.01 6.15
C PRO A 121 -1.13 -10.16 7.47
N ALA A 122 -0.30 -11.22 7.55
CA ALA A 122 0.73 -11.35 8.54
C ALA A 122 2.08 -11.66 7.89
N ILE A 123 3.13 -10.95 8.31
CA ILE A 123 4.51 -11.20 7.88
C ILE A 123 5.30 -11.88 9.00
N ARG A 124 6.09 -12.90 8.66
CA ARG A 124 7.02 -13.56 9.60
C ARG A 124 8.33 -13.84 8.89
N PHE A 125 9.39 -13.95 9.68
CA PHE A 125 10.70 -14.37 9.20
C PHE A 125 11.13 -15.63 9.94
N TYR A 126 11.35 -16.71 9.21
CA TYR A 126 11.71 -18.00 9.79
C TYR A 126 12.72 -18.73 8.91
N LYS A 127 13.79 -19.24 9.53
CA LYS A 127 14.89 -19.99 8.85
C LYS A 127 15.44 -19.30 7.59
N GLY A 128 15.56 -17.96 7.63
CA GLY A 128 16.16 -17.20 6.53
C GLY A 128 15.20 -16.83 5.40
N GLU A 129 13.91 -17.04 5.58
CA GLU A 129 12.89 -16.69 4.59
C GLU A 129 11.77 -15.83 5.23
N PHE A 130 11.23 -14.90 4.44
CA PHE A 130 10.02 -14.18 4.75
C PHE A 130 8.81 -15.00 4.33
N TYR A 131 7.78 -15.00 5.15
CA TYR A 131 6.49 -15.62 4.93
C TYR A 131 5.42 -14.55 5.06
N ILE A 132 4.54 -14.40 4.07
CA ILE A 132 3.36 -13.55 4.17
C ILE A 132 2.13 -14.44 4.00
N TYR A 133 1.34 -14.54 5.09
CA TYR A 133 0.00 -15.12 5.03
C TYR A 133 -0.99 -14.00 4.81
N TYR A 134 -1.91 -14.20 3.89
CA TYR A 134 -2.98 -13.23 3.67
C TYR A 134 -4.30 -13.95 3.37
N PRO A 135 -5.43 -13.44 3.83
CA PRO A 135 -6.72 -13.98 3.48
C PRO A 135 -7.25 -13.26 2.25
N ASP A 136 -7.93 -14.02 1.41
CA ASP A 136 -8.99 -13.53 0.56
C ASP A 136 -10.29 -14.09 1.14
N PRO A 137 -11.22 -13.27 1.68
CA PRO A 137 -12.39 -13.75 2.41
C PRO A 137 -13.37 -14.53 1.55
N ASP A 138 -13.26 -14.49 0.23
CA ASP A 138 -14.11 -15.24 -0.69
C ASP A 138 -13.50 -16.58 -1.11
N PHE A 139 -12.17 -16.77 -0.93
CA PHE A 139 -11.45 -17.97 -1.38
C PHE A 139 -10.73 -18.74 -0.26
N GLY A 140 -10.12 -18.04 0.71
CA GLY A 140 -9.42 -18.66 1.82
C GLY A 140 -8.11 -17.98 2.21
N ILE A 141 -7.23 -18.72 2.88
CA ILE A 141 -5.94 -18.24 3.36
C ILE A 141 -4.83 -18.65 2.39
N TYR A 142 -4.03 -17.70 1.95
CA TYR A 142 -2.89 -17.89 1.07
C TYR A 142 -1.56 -17.62 1.76
N LEU A 143 -0.49 -18.18 1.22
CA LEU A 143 0.90 -17.97 1.62
C LEU A 143 1.75 -17.64 0.40
N THR A 144 2.59 -16.61 0.51
CA THR A 144 3.72 -16.35 -0.39
C THR A 144 5.01 -16.21 0.41
N LYS A 145 6.16 -16.57 -0.19
CA LYS A 145 7.47 -16.60 0.47
C LYS A 145 8.56 -15.96 -0.37
N ALA A 146 9.58 -15.42 0.31
CA ALA A 146 10.79 -14.90 -0.34
C ALA A 146 12.01 -14.97 0.58
N LYS A 147 13.19 -15.07 0.01
CA LYS A 147 14.48 -14.95 0.75
C LYS A 147 14.84 -13.50 1.06
N SER A 148 14.34 -12.56 0.27
CA SER A 148 14.53 -11.12 0.46
C SER A 148 13.16 -10.45 0.54
N ALA A 149 13.02 -9.42 1.38
CA ALA A 149 11.80 -8.62 1.45
C ALA A 149 11.46 -7.91 0.13
N THR A 150 12.47 -7.64 -0.71
CA THR A 150 12.26 -7.10 -2.06
C THR A 150 11.90 -8.19 -3.09
N GLY A 151 11.82 -9.45 -2.68
CA GLY A 151 11.52 -10.60 -3.55
C GLY A 151 12.77 -11.21 -4.23
N PRO A 152 12.60 -12.02 -5.27
CA PRO A 152 11.30 -12.36 -5.84
C PRO A 152 10.43 -13.18 -4.87
N TRP A 153 9.14 -12.87 -4.82
CA TRP A 153 8.15 -13.61 -4.04
C TRP A 153 7.62 -14.79 -4.85
N SER A 154 7.34 -15.90 -4.16
CA SER A 154 6.74 -17.08 -4.78
C SER A 154 5.32 -16.80 -5.26
N GLU A 155 4.83 -17.57 -6.22
CA GLU A 155 3.40 -17.62 -6.48
C GLU A 155 2.65 -18.02 -5.19
N PRO A 156 1.47 -17.43 -4.93
CA PRO A 156 0.68 -17.74 -3.75
C PRO A 156 0.20 -19.20 -3.73
N VAL A 157 0.31 -19.83 -2.56
CA VAL A 157 -0.21 -21.18 -2.30
C VAL A 157 -1.43 -21.08 -1.40
N LEU A 158 -2.52 -21.76 -1.74
CA LEU A 158 -3.72 -21.85 -0.91
C LEU A 158 -3.44 -22.77 0.28
N VAL A 159 -3.33 -22.21 1.48
CA VAL A 159 -3.08 -22.92 2.75
C VAL A 159 -4.34 -23.58 3.28
N GLU A 160 -5.45 -22.87 3.15
CA GLU A 160 -6.79 -23.34 3.53
C GLU A 160 -7.85 -22.69 2.66
N ALA A 161 -8.68 -23.50 2.02
CA ALA A 161 -9.85 -23.03 1.29
C ALA A 161 -11.03 -22.80 2.24
N GLY A 162 -11.75 -21.69 2.06
CA GLY A 162 -12.94 -21.41 2.87
C GLY A 162 -13.37 -19.96 2.77
N LYS A 163 -14.69 -19.72 2.84
CA LYS A 163 -15.23 -18.35 2.87
C LYS A 163 -15.19 -17.78 4.28
N GLY A 164 -14.83 -16.53 4.37
CA GLY A 164 -14.85 -15.77 5.62
C GLY A 164 -13.70 -16.07 6.57
N LEU A 165 -12.68 -16.82 6.18
CA LEU A 165 -11.43 -16.96 6.93
C LEU A 165 -10.65 -15.65 6.77
N ILE A 166 -10.35 -14.97 7.89
CA ILE A 166 -9.66 -13.67 7.89
C ILE A 166 -8.53 -13.61 8.92
N ASP A 167 -7.62 -12.68 8.72
CA ASP A 167 -6.58 -12.25 9.65
C ASP A 167 -5.66 -13.40 10.11
N PRO A 168 -5.14 -14.25 9.21
CA PRO A 168 -4.30 -15.38 9.59
C PRO A 168 -2.94 -14.90 10.12
N CYS A 169 -2.48 -15.52 11.22
CA CYS A 169 -1.15 -15.24 11.74
C CYS A 169 -0.48 -16.53 12.21
N PRO A 170 0.64 -16.95 11.60
CA PRO A 170 1.34 -18.17 11.97
C PRO A 170 2.27 -17.95 13.17
N LEU A 171 2.52 -19.04 13.88
CA LEU A 171 3.54 -19.15 14.94
C LEU A 171 4.33 -20.45 14.75
N TRP A 172 5.64 -20.36 14.54
CA TRP A 172 6.57 -21.47 14.66
C TRP A 172 6.97 -21.59 16.12
N ASP A 173 6.61 -22.69 16.75
CA ASP A 173 6.91 -22.94 18.16
C ASP A 173 8.26 -23.63 18.35
N GLU A 174 8.82 -23.51 19.54
CA GLU A 174 10.09 -24.11 19.96
C GLU A 174 10.05 -25.65 19.94
N ASP A 175 8.85 -26.25 20.07
CA ASP A 175 8.64 -27.70 19.97
C ASP A 175 8.63 -28.21 18.51
N GLY A 176 8.89 -27.33 17.55
CA GLY A 176 8.92 -27.64 16.12
C GLY A 176 7.56 -27.72 15.44
N LYS A 177 6.47 -27.47 16.17
CA LYS A 177 5.13 -27.39 15.59
C LYS A 177 4.86 -25.99 15.06
N VAL A 178 3.94 -25.91 14.10
CA VAL A 178 3.49 -24.65 13.52
C VAL A 178 1.99 -24.51 13.74
N TYR A 179 1.59 -23.35 14.21
CA TYR A 179 0.21 -23.03 14.50
C TYR A 179 -0.24 -21.82 13.67
N LEU A 180 -1.53 -21.71 13.42
CA LEU A 180 -2.16 -20.59 12.74
C LEU A 180 -3.33 -20.11 13.60
N VAL A 181 -3.32 -18.86 14.01
CA VAL A 181 -4.49 -18.19 14.55
C VAL A 181 -5.22 -17.45 13.44
N HIS A 182 -6.55 -17.41 13.47
CA HIS A 182 -7.36 -16.61 12.55
C HIS A 182 -8.71 -16.24 13.16
N ALA A 183 -9.41 -15.31 12.51
CA ALA A 183 -10.78 -14.89 12.84
C ALA A 183 -11.74 -15.20 11.68
N TYR A 184 -13.00 -14.77 11.80
CA TYR A 184 -14.04 -14.97 10.79
C TYR A 184 -14.74 -13.66 10.44
N ALA A 185 -14.94 -13.41 9.15
CA ALA A 185 -15.78 -12.34 8.62
C ALA A 185 -17.25 -12.77 8.57
N GLY A 186 -18.09 -12.19 9.43
CA GLY A 186 -19.52 -12.53 9.49
C GLY A 186 -20.25 -12.42 8.16
N SER A 187 -19.84 -11.48 7.31
CA SER A 187 -20.45 -11.27 5.98
C SER A 187 -20.23 -12.43 4.99
N ARG A 188 -19.28 -13.34 5.25
CA ARG A 188 -18.97 -14.50 4.42
C ARG A 188 -19.19 -15.83 5.15
N ALA A 189 -18.75 -15.91 6.42
CA ALA A 189 -18.83 -17.13 7.23
C ALA A 189 -20.16 -17.27 7.99
N GLY A 190 -20.97 -16.21 8.11
CA GLY A 190 -22.18 -16.22 8.93
C GLY A 190 -21.91 -16.19 10.44
N ILE A 191 -20.64 -16.14 10.86
CA ILE A 191 -20.18 -16.01 12.25
C ILE A 191 -19.02 -15.04 12.31
N LYS A 192 -18.87 -14.31 13.43
CA LYS A 192 -17.76 -13.41 13.74
C LYS A 192 -17.49 -13.41 15.25
N SER A 193 -16.60 -12.56 15.72
CA SER A 193 -16.29 -12.37 17.13
C SER A 193 -15.72 -13.60 17.83
N ILE A 194 -15.05 -14.47 17.08
CA ILE A 194 -14.40 -15.68 17.61
C ILE A 194 -12.97 -15.81 17.07
N ILE A 195 -12.10 -16.40 17.88
CA ILE A 195 -10.71 -16.70 17.52
C ILE A 195 -10.49 -18.21 17.52
N VAL A 196 -9.89 -18.71 16.45
CA VAL A 196 -9.59 -20.14 16.24
C VAL A 196 -8.09 -20.32 16.08
N VAL A 197 -7.53 -21.38 16.67
CA VAL A 197 -6.15 -21.82 16.48
C VAL A 197 -6.17 -23.16 15.79
N LYS A 198 -5.42 -23.27 14.69
CA LYS A 198 -5.22 -24.48 13.87
C LYS A 198 -3.77 -24.91 13.88
N LYS A 199 -3.53 -26.18 13.57
CA LYS A 199 -2.20 -26.71 13.35
C LYS A 199 -1.87 -26.68 11.87
N LEU A 200 -0.67 -26.21 11.54
CA LEU A 200 -0.09 -26.30 10.21
C LEU A 200 0.87 -27.50 10.10
N ASN A 201 1.17 -27.92 8.87
CA ASN A 201 2.29 -28.82 8.60
C ASN A 201 3.62 -28.10 8.87
N ALA A 202 4.73 -28.85 8.87
CA ALA A 202 6.07 -28.30 9.18
C ALA A 202 6.55 -27.23 8.18
N ALA A 203 6.05 -27.24 6.93
CA ALA A 203 6.34 -26.24 5.91
C ALA A 203 5.52 -24.94 6.11
N GLY A 204 4.46 -24.98 6.91
CA GLY A 204 3.54 -23.87 7.13
C GLY A 204 2.57 -23.62 5.98
N ASP A 205 2.50 -24.48 4.98
CA ASP A 205 1.73 -24.24 3.75
C ASP A 205 0.42 -25.02 3.65
N LYS A 206 0.03 -25.74 4.73
CA LYS A 206 -1.22 -26.50 4.77
C LYS A 206 -1.75 -26.64 6.19
N VAL A 207 -3.04 -26.39 6.37
CA VAL A 207 -3.78 -26.69 7.61
C VAL A 207 -3.94 -28.20 7.75
N MET A 208 -3.78 -28.71 8.99
CA MET A 208 -3.72 -30.15 9.30
C MET A 208 -4.88 -30.64 10.18
N ASP A 209 -5.69 -29.75 10.72
CA ASP A 209 -6.83 -30.08 11.61
C ASP A 209 -7.98 -29.08 11.44
N GLU A 210 -9.12 -29.38 12.04
CA GLU A 210 -10.29 -28.49 12.05
C GLU A 210 -10.09 -27.24 12.91
N GLY A 211 -9.06 -27.24 13.75
CA GLY A 211 -8.77 -26.18 14.70
C GLY A 211 -9.59 -26.24 15.98
N LYS A 212 -9.23 -25.35 16.89
CA LYS A 212 -9.93 -25.18 18.17
C LYS A 212 -10.33 -23.72 18.37
N LEU A 213 -11.62 -23.49 18.67
CA LEU A 213 -12.08 -22.20 19.15
C LEU A 213 -11.45 -21.96 20.52
N VAL A 214 -10.63 -20.90 20.61
CA VAL A 214 -9.87 -20.57 21.82
C VAL A 214 -10.40 -19.37 22.55
N TYR A 215 -11.21 -18.54 21.89
CA TYR A 215 -11.87 -17.38 22.49
C TYR A 215 -13.19 -17.06 21.78
N ASP A 216 -14.23 -16.84 22.58
CA ASP A 216 -15.53 -16.32 22.16
C ASP A 216 -15.72 -14.91 22.73
N GLY A 217 -15.75 -13.91 21.86
CA GLY A 217 -15.86 -12.51 22.21
C GLY A 217 -17.27 -11.93 22.11
N HIS A 218 -18.30 -12.73 21.82
CA HIS A 218 -19.64 -12.20 21.59
C HIS A 218 -20.16 -11.31 22.71
N GLU A 219 -19.87 -11.64 23.97
CA GLU A 219 -20.35 -10.89 25.12
C GLU A 219 -19.44 -9.72 25.51
N LEU A 220 -18.13 -9.96 25.61
CA LEU A 220 -17.17 -9.00 26.18
C LEU A 220 -16.39 -8.21 25.12
N ASP A 221 -16.12 -8.83 23.98
CA ASP A 221 -15.27 -8.28 22.91
C ASP A 221 -15.92 -8.46 21.55
N PRO A 222 -17.11 -7.88 21.32
CA PRO A 222 -17.80 -8.00 20.04
C PRO A 222 -16.92 -7.49 18.91
N THR A 223 -16.97 -8.18 17.78
CA THR A 223 -16.12 -7.91 16.61
C THR A 223 -14.62 -8.09 16.92
N ILE A 224 -14.25 -9.01 17.83
CA ILE A 224 -12.84 -9.38 17.96
C ILE A 224 -12.36 -10.02 16.66
N GLU A 225 -11.25 -9.48 16.12
CA GLU A 225 -10.64 -9.88 14.84
C GLU A 225 -9.15 -9.55 14.86
N GLY A 226 -8.43 -9.59 13.75
CA GLY A 226 -7.05 -9.14 13.62
C GLY A 226 -6.02 -9.84 14.51
N PRO A 227 -6.16 -11.15 14.85
CA PRO A 227 -5.27 -11.77 15.82
C PRO A 227 -3.83 -11.82 15.30
N LYS A 228 -2.88 -11.42 16.17
CA LYS A 228 -1.43 -11.62 15.95
C LYS A 228 -0.88 -12.53 17.03
N PHE A 229 -0.16 -13.57 16.61
CA PHE A 229 0.26 -14.66 17.48
C PHE A 229 1.74 -14.57 17.84
N TYR A 230 2.02 -14.57 19.15
CA TYR A 230 3.38 -14.47 19.69
C TYR A 230 3.60 -15.46 20.83
N LYS A 231 4.88 -15.75 21.14
CA LYS A 231 5.31 -16.50 22.32
C LYS A 231 6.39 -15.70 23.07
N ARG A 232 6.24 -15.56 24.39
CA ARG A 232 7.18 -14.84 25.25
C ARG A 232 7.13 -15.38 26.68
N ASN A 233 8.30 -15.63 27.29
CA ASN A 233 8.40 -16.07 28.67
C ASN A 233 7.52 -17.30 29.02
N GLY A 234 7.40 -18.25 28.08
CA GLY A 234 6.60 -19.47 28.26
C GLY A 234 5.07 -19.25 28.19
N TYR A 235 4.62 -18.08 27.73
CA TYR A 235 3.22 -17.79 27.44
C TYR A 235 3.00 -17.62 25.93
N TYR A 236 1.86 -18.08 25.46
CA TYR A 236 1.27 -17.74 24.16
C TYR A 236 0.42 -16.48 24.31
N TYR A 237 0.60 -15.56 23.37
CA TYR A 237 -0.14 -14.30 23.34
C TYR A 237 -0.86 -14.14 22.00
N ILE A 238 -2.15 -13.79 22.06
CA ILE A 238 -2.90 -13.36 20.89
C ILE A 238 -3.27 -11.90 21.12
N PHE A 239 -2.67 -11.00 20.33
CA PHE A 239 -3.03 -9.58 20.29
C PHE A 239 -4.17 -9.44 19.32
N ALA A 240 -5.32 -8.94 19.75
CA ALA A 240 -6.48 -8.81 18.89
C ALA A 240 -7.28 -7.54 19.28
N PRO A 241 -7.70 -6.72 18.29
CA PRO A 241 -8.63 -5.64 18.56
C PRO A 241 -10.07 -6.17 18.66
N ALA A 242 -10.94 -5.40 19.31
CA ALA A 242 -12.37 -5.62 19.35
C ALA A 242 -13.13 -4.30 19.32
N GLY A 243 -14.47 -4.31 19.28
CA GLY A 243 -15.31 -3.12 19.29
C GLY A 243 -15.44 -2.38 17.96
N GLY A 244 -14.76 -2.87 16.89
CA GLY A 244 -14.79 -2.31 15.54
C GLY A 244 -13.86 -1.12 15.32
N VAL A 245 -13.64 -0.76 14.05
CA VAL A 245 -12.58 0.17 13.62
C VAL A 245 -12.75 1.62 14.10
N ALA A 246 -13.97 2.06 14.37
CA ALA A 246 -14.25 3.44 14.78
C ALA A 246 -14.18 3.66 16.30
N THR A 247 -14.46 2.63 17.09
CA THR A 247 -14.68 2.72 18.54
C THR A 247 -14.00 1.62 19.33
N GLY A 248 -13.14 0.83 18.70
CA GLY A 248 -12.56 -0.37 19.28
C GLY A 248 -11.43 -0.11 20.29
N TRP A 249 -10.96 -1.20 20.84
CA TRP A 249 -9.83 -1.27 21.78
C TRP A 249 -8.92 -2.43 21.41
N GLN A 250 -7.67 -2.39 21.88
CA GLN A 250 -6.72 -3.47 21.74
C GLN A 250 -6.75 -4.34 23.01
N LEU A 251 -7.03 -5.62 22.84
CA LEU A 251 -6.90 -6.58 23.92
C LEU A 251 -5.80 -7.60 23.63
N VAL A 252 -5.39 -8.31 24.67
CA VAL A 252 -4.45 -9.42 24.60
C VAL A 252 -5.03 -10.61 25.36
N LEU A 253 -4.98 -11.76 24.70
CA LEU A 253 -5.28 -13.06 25.27
C LEU A 253 -3.96 -13.75 25.61
N ARG A 254 -3.82 -14.31 26.82
CA ARG A 254 -2.60 -14.95 27.31
C ARG A 254 -2.87 -16.34 27.86
N SER A 255 -2.05 -17.32 27.50
CA SER A 255 -2.14 -18.69 28.05
C SER A 255 -0.77 -19.37 28.12
N LYS A 256 -0.62 -20.36 28.98
CA LYS A 256 0.53 -21.27 28.99
C LYS A 256 0.37 -22.43 28.01
N ASN A 257 -0.82 -22.63 27.47
CA ASN A 257 -1.10 -23.66 26.48
C ASN A 257 -1.60 -22.99 25.18
N VAL A 258 -1.10 -23.43 24.04
CA VAL A 258 -1.45 -22.90 22.71
C VAL A 258 -2.95 -22.93 22.42
N TYR A 259 -3.66 -23.87 22.99
CA TYR A 259 -5.12 -24.01 22.85
C TYR A 259 -5.91 -23.49 24.06
N GLY A 260 -5.28 -22.71 24.94
CA GLY A 260 -5.91 -22.13 26.12
C GLY A 260 -6.07 -23.09 27.29
N PRO A 261 -6.83 -22.70 28.33
CA PRO A 261 -7.67 -21.49 28.35
C PRO A 261 -6.84 -20.21 28.35
N TYR A 262 -7.38 -19.16 27.71
CA TYR A 262 -6.75 -17.84 27.63
C TYR A 262 -7.33 -16.88 28.67
N GLU A 263 -6.44 -16.20 29.39
CA GLU A 263 -6.78 -15.03 30.20
C GLU A 263 -6.89 -13.80 29.26
N ARG A 264 -7.83 -12.90 29.55
CA ARG A 264 -8.13 -11.71 28.76
C ARG A 264 -7.72 -10.44 29.49
N LYS A 265 -7.13 -9.46 28.77
CA LYS A 265 -6.92 -8.10 29.28
C LYS A 265 -7.01 -7.07 28.15
N VAL A 266 -7.73 -5.95 28.36
CA VAL A 266 -7.61 -4.75 27.52
C VAL A 266 -6.27 -4.08 27.87
N VAL A 267 -5.50 -3.69 26.87
CA VAL A 267 -4.13 -3.17 27.04
C VAL A 267 -3.93 -1.80 26.40
N MET A 268 -4.88 -1.35 25.59
CA MET A 268 -4.96 0.00 25.04
C MET A 268 -6.40 0.30 24.62
N ASP A 269 -6.87 1.48 24.95
CA ASP A 269 -8.10 2.05 24.41
C ASP A 269 -7.89 3.51 23.99
N GLN A 270 -8.90 4.15 23.43
CA GLN A 270 -8.81 5.54 22.99
C GLN A 270 -8.51 6.50 24.15
N GLY A 271 -9.11 6.27 25.33
CA GLY A 271 -9.07 7.22 26.45
C GLY A 271 -9.52 8.62 26.03
N LYS A 272 -8.69 9.61 26.35
CA LYS A 272 -8.88 11.01 25.95
C LYS A 272 -8.13 11.40 24.67
N SER A 273 -7.49 10.43 23.99
CA SER A 273 -6.77 10.68 22.74
C SER A 273 -7.75 10.96 21.58
N PRO A 274 -7.41 11.80 20.61
CA PRO A 274 -8.16 11.94 19.36
C PRO A 274 -7.96 10.75 18.41
N ILE A 275 -7.07 9.80 18.74
CA ILE A 275 -6.84 8.57 17.97
C ILE A 275 -7.91 7.57 18.38
N ASN A 276 -9.04 7.57 17.65
CA ASN A 276 -10.17 6.70 17.91
C ASN A 276 -9.87 5.25 17.50
N GLY A 277 -10.55 4.32 18.16
CA GLY A 277 -10.61 2.92 17.80
C GLY A 277 -9.26 2.29 17.44
N PRO A 278 -8.24 2.28 18.34
CA PRO A 278 -6.97 1.64 18.01
C PRO A 278 -7.24 0.20 17.59
N HIS A 279 -6.90 -0.12 16.34
CA HIS A 279 -7.36 -1.34 15.71
C HIS A 279 -6.25 -1.99 14.90
N GLN A 280 -6.25 -3.29 14.86
CA GLN A 280 -5.25 -4.18 14.24
C GLN A 280 -3.83 -3.63 14.24
N GLY A 281 -2.91 -4.42 14.78
CA GLY A 281 -1.54 -3.96 14.88
C GLY A 281 -0.56 -5.08 15.19
N ALA A 282 0.70 -4.69 15.29
CA ALA A 282 1.81 -5.60 15.52
C ALA A 282 2.70 -5.11 16.66
N TRP A 283 3.07 -6.02 17.56
CA TRP A 283 4.17 -5.83 18.50
C TRP A 283 5.50 -6.08 17.78
N VAL A 284 6.42 -5.13 17.95
CA VAL A 284 7.78 -5.20 17.41
C VAL A 284 8.77 -4.76 18.50
N ASP A 285 9.84 -5.54 18.70
CA ASP A 285 10.96 -5.18 19.57
C ASP A 285 12.05 -4.45 18.77
N THR A 286 12.88 -3.64 19.45
CA THR A 286 14.04 -3.00 18.85
C THR A 286 15.33 -3.76 19.20
N PRO A 287 16.44 -3.57 18.45
CA PRO A 287 17.75 -4.12 18.80
C PRO A 287 18.27 -3.66 20.17
N THR A 288 17.73 -2.55 20.70
CA THR A 288 18.09 -1.99 22.02
C THR A 288 17.21 -2.50 23.15
N GLY A 289 16.23 -3.38 22.86
CA GLY A 289 15.37 -4.03 23.84
C GLY A 289 14.15 -3.19 24.25
N GLU A 290 13.77 -2.19 23.47
CA GLU A 290 12.48 -1.49 23.62
C GLU A 290 11.39 -2.24 22.85
N ASP A 291 10.16 -2.19 23.36
CA ASP A 291 8.96 -2.74 22.76
C ASP A 291 8.08 -1.64 22.19
N TRP A 292 7.53 -1.85 21.02
CA TRP A 292 6.71 -0.89 20.29
C TRP A 292 5.49 -1.59 19.68
N PHE A 293 4.42 -0.82 19.43
CA PHE A 293 3.20 -1.33 18.81
C PHE A 293 2.76 -0.42 17.67
N LEU A 294 2.61 -1.00 16.49
CA LEU A 294 2.02 -0.35 15.31
C LEU A 294 0.53 -0.69 15.28
N HIS A 295 -0.32 0.28 14.97
CA HIS A 295 -1.75 0.06 14.74
C HIS A 295 -2.31 1.10 13.78
N PHE A 296 -3.52 0.91 13.28
CA PHE A 296 -4.16 1.93 12.46
C PHE A 296 -5.27 2.68 13.21
N GLN A 297 -5.63 3.84 12.65
CA GLN A 297 -6.83 4.61 12.94
C GLN A 297 -7.62 4.78 11.64
N ASP A 298 -8.94 4.55 11.64
CA ASP A 298 -9.81 4.86 10.50
C ASP A 298 -10.11 6.36 10.47
N LYS A 299 -9.77 7.03 9.35
CA LYS A 299 -9.95 8.46 9.11
C LYS A 299 -10.82 8.71 7.87
N GLU A 300 -11.83 7.89 7.65
CA GLU A 300 -12.83 8.07 6.56
C GLU A 300 -12.17 8.18 5.18
N ALA A 301 -12.33 9.33 4.49
CA ALA A 301 -11.77 9.57 3.16
C ALA A 301 -10.24 9.44 3.08
N TYR A 302 -9.53 9.60 4.19
CA TYR A 302 -8.07 9.43 4.24
C TYR A 302 -7.65 7.99 4.46
N GLY A 303 -8.60 7.09 4.74
CA GLY A 303 -8.38 5.67 4.99
C GLY A 303 -7.82 5.38 6.37
N ARG A 304 -7.09 4.29 6.49
CA ARG A 304 -6.58 3.75 7.75
C ARG A 304 -5.11 4.11 7.93
N VAL A 305 -4.87 5.21 8.63
CA VAL A 305 -3.53 5.77 8.84
C VAL A 305 -2.81 5.07 9.99
N MET A 306 -1.47 5.02 9.90
CA MET A 306 -0.63 4.23 10.79
C MET A 306 -0.08 5.02 11.98
N HIS A 307 -0.24 4.47 13.16
CA HIS A 307 0.31 5.01 14.40
C HIS A 307 1.37 4.09 15.01
N LEU A 308 2.34 4.68 15.69
CA LEU A 308 3.35 3.99 16.48
C LEU A 308 3.16 4.34 17.96
N GLN A 309 3.10 3.33 18.81
CA GLN A 309 2.93 3.51 20.26
C GLN A 309 4.10 2.89 21.03
N PRO A 310 4.61 3.54 22.09
CA PRO A 310 5.49 2.89 23.05
C PRO A 310 4.75 1.73 23.72
N MET A 311 5.45 0.66 24.04
CA MET A 311 4.89 -0.50 24.73
C MET A 311 5.83 -0.95 25.87
N LYS A 312 5.24 -1.42 26.98
CA LYS A 312 5.99 -1.96 28.11
C LYS A 312 5.33 -3.24 28.60
N TRP A 313 6.16 -4.18 29.06
CA TRP A 313 5.67 -5.39 29.71
C TRP A 313 5.68 -5.23 31.23
N ILE A 314 4.52 -5.39 31.87
CA ILE A 314 4.33 -5.33 33.31
C ILE A 314 3.65 -6.64 33.75
N ASN A 315 4.31 -7.43 34.58
CA ASN A 315 3.81 -8.74 35.07
C ASN A 315 3.37 -9.68 33.94
N ASN A 316 4.16 -9.73 32.85
CA ASN A 316 3.87 -10.48 31.62
C ASN A 316 2.55 -10.05 30.92
N TRP A 317 2.12 -8.81 31.09
CA TRP A 317 1.09 -8.16 30.27
C TRP A 317 1.66 -6.93 29.59
N PRO A 318 1.35 -6.71 28.31
CA PRO A 318 1.73 -5.46 27.66
C PRO A 318 0.82 -4.33 28.14
N VAL A 319 1.37 -3.13 28.20
CA VAL A 319 0.69 -1.85 28.28
C VAL A 319 1.12 -1.05 27.06
N ILE A 320 0.17 -0.68 26.19
CA ILE A 320 0.45 -0.06 24.90
C ILE A 320 0.04 1.42 24.95
N GLY A 321 0.93 2.32 24.54
CA GLY A 321 0.74 3.76 24.72
C GLY A 321 1.22 4.22 26.10
N VAL A 322 0.53 5.20 26.67
CA VAL A 322 0.83 5.76 27.99
C VAL A 322 -0.33 5.49 28.94
N ASP A 323 -0.03 4.74 29.99
CA ASP A 323 -0.92 4.51 31.13
C ASP A 323 -0.66 5.62 32.17
N ALA A 324 -1.55 6.59 32.25
CA ALA A 324 -1.39 7.77 33.09
C ALA A 324 -1.97 7.59 34.50
N ASP A 325 -2.92 6.71 34.68
CA ASP A 325 -3.63 6.47 35.93
C ASP A 325 -3.25 5.15 36.63
N GLY A 326 -2.47 4.30 35.92
CA GLY A 326 -1.90 3.08 36.51
C GLY A 326 -2.87 1.89 36.54
N ASP A 327 -3.93 1.90 35.73
CA ASP A 327 -4.90 0.80 35.63
C ASP A 327 -4.41 -0.34 34.73
N GLY A 328 -3.31 -0.12 34.00
CA GLY A 328 -2.69 -1.06 33.09
C GLY A 328 -3.30 -1.07 31.70
N ILE A 329 -4.07 -0.02 31.35
CA ILE A 329 -4.60 0.25 30.00
C ILE A 329 -3.92 1.52 29.51
N GLY A 330 -3.17 1.43 28.41
CA GLY A 330 -2.53 2.60 27.83
C GLY A 330 -3.45 3.36 26.89
N THR A 331 -3.11 4.61 26.62
CA THR A 331 -3.77 5.47 25.63
C THR A 331 -2.81 5.88 24.54
N PRO A 332 -3.26 6.00 23.26
CA PRO A 332 -2.41 6.40 22.17
C PRO A 332 -1.78 7.78 22.35
N VAL A 333 -0.49 7.90 21.97
CA VAL A 333 0.24 9.17 21.98
C VAL A 333 0.19 9.87 20.63
N LEU A 334 0.13 11.21 20.63
CA LEU A 334 0.23 12.03 19.41
C LEU A 334 1.68 12.35 19.05
N THR A 335 2.53 12.51 20.05
CA THR A 335 3.96 12.79 19.89
C THR A 335 4.72 12.05 20.98
N TYR A 336 5.84 11.44 20.62
CA TYR A 336 6.67 10.71 21.57
C TYR A 336 8.16 10.74 21.18
N GLN A 337 9.03 10.21 22.04
CA GLN A 337 10.44 9.98 21.71
C GLN A 337 10.54 8.87 20.66
N LYS A 338 11.43 9.01 19.70
CA LYS A 338 11.71 7.96 18.71
C LYS A 338 12.24 6.69 19.39
N PRO A 339 11.99 5.52 18.81
CA PRO A 339 12.65 4.28 19.23
C PRO A 339 14.16 4.45 19.27
N LYS A 340 14.79 3.89 20.31
CA LYS A 340 16.24 3.81 20.35
C LYS A 340 16.75 2.77 19.35
N ILE A 341 17.68 3.19 18.53
CA ILE A 341 18.27 2.39 17.46
C ILE A 341 19.80 2.42 17.56
N THR A 342 20.44 1.41 16.97
CA THR A 342 21.90 1.24 17.04
C THR A 342 22.67 2.25 16.19
N LYS A 343 22.06 2.77 15.11
CA LYS A 343 22.69 3.69 14.15
C LYS A 343 21.74 4.82 13.77
N PRO A 344 22.22 6.05 13.56
CA PRO A 344 21.41 7.14 13.06
C PRO A 344 20.76 6.78 11.71
N THR A 345 19.52 7.22 11.50
CA THR A 345 18.77 7.02 10.26
C THR A 345 18.51 8.34 9.57
N ALA A 346 18.43 8.29 8.24
CA ALA A 346 17.95 9.42 7.46
C ALA A 346 16.43 9.54 7.57
N ILE A 347 15.91 10.76 7.49
CA ILE A 347 14.50 11.00 7.29
C ILE A 347 14.16 10.56 5.87
N VAL A 348 13.21 9.64 5.75
CA VAL A 348 12.67 9.13 4.49
C VAL A 348 11.16 8.97 4.60
N THR A 349 10.47 9.00 3.46
CA THR A 349 9.02 8.81 3.36
C THR A 349 8.70 7.90 2.16
N PRO A 350 7.50 7.31 2.07
CA PRO A 350 7.02 6.72 0.82
C PRO A 350 7.06 7.76 -0.32
N ALA A 351 7.36 7.30 -1.53
CA ALA A 351 7.29 8.15 -2.71
C ALA A 351 5.83 8.58 -2.99
N GLU A 352 5.65 9.81 -3.45
CA GLU A 352 4.34 10.41 -3.74
C GLU A 352 4.29 10.97 -5.17
N SER A 353 5.34 11.65 -5.58
CA SER A 353 5.48 12.21 -6.93
C SER A 353 6.15 11.21 -7.87
N ASP A 354 5.93 11.39 -9.18
CA ASP A 354 6.59 10.61 -10.22
C ASP A 354 6.86 11.48 -11.45
N GLU A 355 8.12 11.53 -11.88
CA GLU A 355 8.56 12.22 -13.09
C GLU A 355 8.53 11.29 -14.32
N PHE A 356 8.09 10.05 -14.18
CA PHE A 356 7.98 9.01 -15.20
C PHE A 356 9.25 8.79 -16.05
N ASN A 357 10.42 9.07 -15.48
CA ASN A 357 11.72 8.95 -16.14
C ASN A 357 12.41 7.60 -15.89
N SER A 358 11.73 6.66 -15.25
CA SER A 358 12.17 5.29 -14.98
C SER A 358 11.57 4.31 -15.99
N THR A 359 12.15 3.10 -16.08
CA THR A 359 11.60 1.99 -16.87
C THR A 359 10.42 1.29 -16.19
N ASN A 360 10.19 1.57 -14.91
CA ASN A 360 9.09 1.01 -14.13
C ASN A 360 8.30 2.12 -13.46
N LEU A 361 7.01 1.91 -13.27
CA LEU A 361 6.18 2.76 -12.42
C LEU A 361 6.73 2.80 -11.00
N GLY A 362 6.62 3.96 -10.35
CA GLY A 362 6.90 4.10 -8.93
C GLY A 362 6.04 3.13 -8.10
N LEU A 363 6.59 2.67 -6.97
CA LEU A 363 5.94 1.66 -6.12
C LEU A 363 4.65 2.16 -5.45
N GLN A 364 4.37 3.46 -5.48
CA GLN A 364 3.15 4.08 -4.98
C GLN A 364 1.92 3.84 -5.89
N TRP A 365 2.14 3.45 -7.15
CA TRP A 365 1.07 3.28 -8.13
C TRP A 365 0.42 1.89 -8.06
N GLN A 366 -0.92 1.89 -8.13
CA GLN A 366 -1.73 0.67 -8.16
C GLN A 366 -2.90 0.82 -9.15
N TRP A 367 -3.19 -0.26 -9.87
CA TRP A 367 -4.40 -0.40 -10.70
C TRP A 367 -5.58 -0.89 -9.87
N GLN A 368 -6.81 -0.65 -10.35
CA GLN A 368 -8.04 -1.17 -9.70
C GLN A 368 -8.31 -2.66 -10.00
N ALA A 369 -7.55 -3.29 -10.89
CA ALA A 369 -7.66 -4.70 -11.25
C ALA A 369 -6.35 -5.21 -11.83
N ASN A 370 -6.24 -6.50 -12.12
CA ASN A 370 -5.09 -7.08 -12.80
C ASN A 370 -4.83 -6.37 -14.14
N PRO A 371 -3.68 -5.69 -14.32
CA PRO A 371 -3.44 -4.90 -15.50
C PRO A 371 -3.14 -5.73 -16.73
N SER A 372 -3.56 -5.23 -17.91
CA SER A 372 -3.08 -5.68 -19.21
C SER A 372 -1.82 -4.92 -19.60
N ALA A 373 -0.90 -5.59 -20.31
CA ALA A 373 0.30 -4.96 -20.85
C ALA A 373 -0.01 -3.83 -21.85
N THR A 374 -1.24 -3.76 -22.35
CA THR A 374 -1.69 -2.74 -23.32
C THR A 374 -2.30 -1.50 -22.66
N TRP A 375 -2.30 -1.39 -21.32
CA TRP A 375 -2.89 -0.23 -20.65
C TRP A 375 -1.95 0.95 -20.56
N SER A 376 -0.65 0.68 -20.46
CA SER A 376 0.35 1.74 -20.27
C SER A 376 1.69 1.41 -20.91
N PHE A 377 2.46 2.46 -21.18
CA PHE A 377 3.85 2.37 -21.61
C PHE A 377 4.66 3.51 -20.99
N LEU A 378 5.71 3.15 -20.26
CA LEU A 378 6.68 4.13 -19.79
C LEU A 378 7.72 4.37 -20.88
N ASN A 379 7.92 5.62 -21.25
CA ASN A 379 8.93 6.03 -22.20
C ASN A 379 10.05 6.81 -21.48
N PRO A 380 11.10 6.13 -21.02
CA PRO A 380 12.18 6.79 -20.27
C PRO A 380 13.02 7.74 -21.13
N THR A 381 12.93 7.64 -22.48
CA THR A 381 13.67 8.52 -23.38
C THR A 381 13.16 9.96 -23.36
N ASN A 382 11.85 10.14 -23.23
CA ASN A 382 11.23 11.47 -23.12
C ASN A 382 10.62 11.74 -21.74
N GLY A 383 10.78 10.81 -20.76
CA GLY A 383 10.30 10.97 -19.41
C GLY A 383 8.79 11.11 -19.36
N SER A 384 8.03 10.13 -19.86
CA SER A 384 6.57 10.19 -19.84
C SER A 384 5.92 8.82 -19.61
N LEU A 385 4.75 8.86 -18.98
CA LEU A 385 3.83 7.73 -18.89
C LEU A 385 2.74 7.88 -19.96
N ARG A 386 2.69 6.95 -20.91
CA ARG A 386 1.57 6.83 -21.83
C ARG A 386 0.51 5.92 -21.27
N LEU A 387 -0.72 6.41 -21.16
CA LEU A 387 -1.92 5.61 -20.95
C LEU A 387 -2.71 5.50 -22.25
N TYR A 388 -2.96 4.28 -22.69
CA TYR A 388 -3.80 4.03 -23.86
C TYR A 388 -5.28 4.16 -23.49
N SER A 389 -6.08 4.64 -24.42
CA SER A 389 -7.53 4.76 -24.26
C SER A 389 -8.16 3.36 -24.25
N VAL A 390 -8.35 2.79 -23.07
CA VAL A 390 -8.90 1.44 -22.87
C VAL A 390 -10.43 1.50 -22.97
N LYS A 391 -11.03 0.54 -23.68
CA LYS A 391 -12.49 0.43 -23.72
C LYS A 391 -13.04 0.09 -22.33
N MET A 392 -13.95 0.89 -21.84
CA MET A 392 -14.70 0.58 -20.63
C MET A 392 -15.48 -0.73 -20.80
N PRO A 393 -15.64 -1.55 -19.76
CA PRO A 393 -16.52 -2.71 -19.81
C PRO A 393 -17.95 -2.30 -20.25
N ASP A 394 -18.58 -3.11 -21.11
CA ASP A 394 -19.93 -2.78 -21.60
C ASP A 394 -20.98 -2.77 -20.48
N SER A 395 -20.71 -3.46 -19.38
CA SER A 395 -21.54 -3.47 -18.17
C SER A 395 -21.31 -2.27 -17.26
N ALA A 396 -20.20 -1.52 -17.46
CA ALA A 396 -19.82 -0.43 -16.55
C ALA A 396 -20.79 0.74 -16.63
N LYS A 397 -21.38 1.09 -15.50
CA LYS A 397 -22.30 2.22 -15.36
C LYS A 397 -21.59 3.54 -15.14
N ASN A 398 -20.39 3.48 -14.56
CA ASN A 398 -19.55 4.61 -14.22
C ASN A 398 -18.12 4.13 -13.95
N TYR A 399 -17.20 5.01 -13.50
CA TYR A 399 -15.77 4.66 -13.31
C TYR A 399 -15.49 3.78 -12.09
N TRP A 400 -16.44 3.54 -11.22
CA TRP A 400 -16.31 2.53 -10.18
C TRP A 400 -16.02 1.13 -10.76
N GLU A 401 -16.60 0.83 -11.90
CA GLU A 401 -16.44 -0.46 -12.58
C GLU A 401 -15.32 -0.47 -13.65
N VAL A 402 -14.49 0.59 -13.73
CA VAL A 402 -13.41 0.70 -14.73
C VAL A 402 -12.09 0.18 -14.16
N PRO A 403 -11.51 -0.92 -14.72
CA PRO A 403 -10.34 -1.59 -14.14
C PRO A 403 -9.03 -0.83 -14.32
N ASN A 404 -8.89 -0.01 -15.35
CA ASN A 404 -7.65 0.64 -15.77
C ASN A 404 -7.45 2.07 -15.20
N LEU A 405 -7.97 2.35 -14.03
CA LEU A 405 -7.60 3.55 -13.28
C LEU A 405 -6.26 3.30 -12.58
N LEU A 406 -5.29 4.20 -12.78
CA LEU A 406 -3.97 4.15 -12.15
C LEU A 406 -3.94 5.14 -10.99
N LEU A 407 -3.90 4.63 -9.77
CA LEU A 407 -4.24 5.38 -8.56
C LEU A 407 -3.12 5.32 -7.52
N GLN A 408 -3.09 6.35 -6.67
CA GLN A 408 -2.29 6.41 -5.43
C GLN A 408 -3.20 6.68 -4.24
N LYS A 409 -2.73 6.32 -3.04
CA LYS A 409 -3.34 6.71 -1.75
C LYS A 409 -3.25 8.22 -1.56
N PHE A 410 -4.16 8.82 -0.80
CA PHE A 410 -3.95 10.16 -0.27
C PHE A 410 -2.73 10.13 0.66
N PRO A 411 -1.75 11.04 0.49
CA PRO A 411 -0.52 11.03 1.30
C PRO A 411 -0.71 11.66 2.69
N THR A 412 -1.75 12.49 2.85
CA THR A 412 -2.10 13.22 4.07
C THR A 412 -3.46 13.90 3.92
N GLU A 413 -3.88 14.67 4.93
CA GLU A 413 -5.16 15.40 4.93
C GLU A 413 -5.21 16.62 4.00
N GLN A 414 -4.06 17.23 3.69
CA GLN A 414 -3.98 18.43 2.85
C GLN A 414 -2.80 18.34 1.89
N PHE A 415 -3.09 18.38 0.61
CA PHE A 415 -2.08 18.31 -0.44
C PHE A 415 -2.62 18.83 -1.77
N THR A 416 -1.71 19.13 -2.67
CA THR A 416 -2.06 19.51 -4.06
C THR A 416 -1.39 18.54 -5.02
N VAL A 417 -2.17 17.97 -5.92
CA VAL A 417 -1.67 17.18 -7.05
C VAL A 417 -1.73 18.03 -8.30
N THR A 418 -0.66 18.00 -9.07
CA THR A 418 -0.63 18.57 -10.43
C THR A 418 0.00 17.56 -11.38
N THR A 419 -0.56 17.46 -12.59
CA THR A 419 -0.01 16.63 -13.68
C THR A 419 -0.07 17.39 -14.99
N LYS A 420 0.88 17.15 -15.89
CA LYS A 420 0.86 17.67 -17.25
C LYS A 420 0.50 16.55 -18.21
N LEU A 421 -0.50 16.80 -19.02
CA LEU A 421 -1.13 15.86 -19.95
C LEU A 421 -1.06 16.37 -21.38
N THR A 422 -0.60 15.52 -22.30
CA THR A 422 -0.77 15.68 -23.76
C THR A 422 -1.72 14.61 -24.27
N PHE A 423 -2.91 15.01 -24.76
CA PHE A 423 -3.93 14.06 -25.22
C PHE A 423 -3.97 13.93 -26.74
N THR A 424 -3.82 12.71 -27.25
CA THR A 424 -3.91 12.35 -28.66
C THR A 424 -5.02 11.31 -28.85
N PRO A 425 -6.28 11.75 -29.04
CA PRO A 425 -7.39 10.84 -29.29
C PRO A 425 -7.33 10.24 -30.70
N ASN A 426 -7.99 9.12 -30.89
CA ASN A 426 -8.26 8.59 -32.22
C ASN A 426 -9.28 9.50 -32.93
N THR A 427 -8.92 10.07 -34.08
CA THR A 427 -9.76 11.02 -34.83
C THR A 427 -11.05 10.41 -35.38
N LYS A 428 -11.19 9.08 -35.38
CA LYS A 428 -12.39 8.36 -35.79
C LYS A 428 -13.35 8.08 -34.65
N LEU A 429 -12.96 8.42 -33.41
CA LEU A 429 -13.75 8.18 -32.20
C LEU A 429 -14.14 9.48 -31.55
N GLU A 430 -15.31 9.46 -30.92
CA GLU A 430 -15.76 10.48 -30.00
C GLU A 430 -15.76 9.94 -28.56
N ASN A 431 -15.72 10.85 -27.60
CA ASN A 431 -15.83 10.54 -26.16
C ASN A 431 -14.66 9.74 -25.58
N GLU A 432 -13.49 9.70 -26.23
CA GLU A 432 -12.29 9.32 -25.50
C GLU A 432 -11.97 10.37 -24.46
N LYS A 433 -11.61 9.95 -23.24
CA LYS A 433 -11.29 10.84 -22.12
C LYS A 433 -9.99 10.45 -21.45
N ALA A 434 -9.18 11.44 -21.07
CA ALA A 434 -7.99 11.25 -20.24
C ALA A 434 -7.86 12.38 -19.23
N GLY A 435 -7.46 12.06 -17.99
CA GLY A 435 -7.41 13.10 -16.96
C GLY A 435 -6.97 12.64 -15.59
N LEU A 436 -7.29 13.51 -14.62
CA LEU A 436 -7.00 13.40 -13.20
C LEU A 436 -8.29 13.10 -12.43
N ILE A 437 -8.28 12.10 -11.55
CA ILE A 437 -9.45 11.62 -10.79
C ILE A 437 -9.17 11.57 -9.29
N ILE A 438 -10.17 11.89 -8.48
CA ILE A 438 -10.32 11.47 -7.08
C ILE A 438 -11.37 10.36 -7.06
N ALA A 439 -11.01 9.18 -6.58
CA ALA A 439 -11.82 7.97 -6.60
C ALA A 439 -12.15 7.45 -5.20
N GLY A 440 -13.41 7.14 -4.96
CA GLY A 440 -13.98 6.56 -3.75
C GLY A 440 -15.38 6.03 -4.03
N LEU A 441 -16.24 5.87 -3.01
CA LEU A 441 -17.67 5.52 -3.18
C LEU A 441 -18.42 6.54 -4.03
N SER A 442 -17.96 7.77 -4.00
CA SER A 442 -18.23 8.82 -4.97
C SER A 442 -16.92 9.25 -5.62
N TYR A 443 -16.94 9.81 -6.82
CA TYR A 443 -15.75 10.31 -7.48
C TYR A 443 -15.99 11.62 -8.23
N ALA A 444 -14.89 12.34 -8.48
CA ALA A 444 -14.86 13.45 -9.42
C ALA A 444 -13.58 13.39 -10.27
N ASN A 445 -13.66 13.84 -11.50
CA ASN A 445 -12.51 13.98 -12.38
C ASN A 445 -12.56 15.25 -13.20
N ILE A 446 -11.37 15.72 -13.61
CA ILE A 446 -11.18 16.72 -14.64
C ILE A 446 -10.43 16.07 -15.79
N ALA A 447 -10.93 16.17 -17.01
CA ALA A 447 -10.40 15.41 -18.15
C ALA A 447 -10.47 16.19 -19.45
N VAL A 448 -9.55 15.86 -20.37
CA VAL A 448 -9.69 16.22 -21.78
C VAL A 448 -10.53 15.15 -22.47
N LYS A 449 -11.58 15.59 -23.17
CA LYS A 449 -12.54 14.74 -23.90
C LYS A 449 -12.53 15.08 -25.38
N SER A 450 -12.47 14.06 -26.23
CA SER A 450 -12.62 14.23 -27.68
C SER A 450 -14.09 14.34 -28.07
N LYS A 451 -14.41 15.32 -28.93
CA LYS A 451 -15.69 15.45 -29.62
C LYS A 451 -15.44 15.62 -31.11
N LYS A 452 -16.49 15.55 -31.92
CA LYS A 452 -16.43 15.67 -33.37
C LYS A 452 -15.74 16.95 -33.85
N ASP A 453 -15.92 18.05 -33.11
CA ASP A 453 -15.42 19.38 -33.48
C ASP A 453 -14.21 19.85 -32.66
N GLY A 454 -13.54 18.94 -31.94
CA GLY A 454 -12.30 19.24 -31.22
C GLY A 454 -12.20 18.66 -29.80
N LEU A 455 -11.29 19.20 -29.02
CA LEU A 455 -11.03 18.81 -27.64
C LEU A 455 -11.75 19.74 -26.68
N TYR A 456 -12.25 19.16 -25.59
CA TYR A 456 -12.93 19.87 -24.53
C TYR A 456 -12.39 19.45 -23.17
N LEU A 457 -12.21 20.41 -22.28
CA LEU A 457 -12.04 20.13 -20.88
C LEU A 457 -13.42 19.91 -20.28
N VAL A 458 -13.57 18.79 -19.59
CA VAL A 458 -14.81 18.43 -18.90
C VAL A 458 -14.56 18.17 -17.43
N TYR A 459 -15.53 18.47 -16.59
CA TYR A 459 -15.57 18.12 -15.19
C TYR A 459 -16.71 17.13 -14.97
N THR A 460 -16.42 16.02 -14.33
CA THR A 460 -17.40 14.94 -14.12
C THR A 460 -17.47 14.58 -12.65
N THR A 461 -18.66 14.44 -12.11
CA THR A 461 -18.93 13.94 -10.76
C THR A 461 -19.86 12.73 -10.82
N CYS A 462 -19.69 11.81 -9.87
CA CYS A 462 -20.59 10.68 -9.68
C CYS A 462 -20.77 10.44 -8.18
N SER A 463 -21.91 10.81 -7.63
CA SER A 463 -22.25 10.49 -6.24
C SER A 463 -22.79 9.08 -6.15
N ALA A 464 -22.41 8.33 -5.09
CA ALA A 464 -22.80 6.94 -4.88
C ALA A 464 -22.51 6.05 -6.12
N ALA A 465 -21.29 6.16 -6.65
CA ALA A 465 -20.84 5.41 -7.82
C ALA A 465 -20.90 3.90 -7.59
N ASP A 466 -20.64 3.47 -6.35
CA ASP A 466 -20.77 2.09 -5.88
C ASP A 466 -22.20 1.52 -5.99
N LYS A 467 -23.21 2.40 -6.05
CA LYS A 467 -24.62 2.05 -6.29
C LYS A 467 -25.00 2.11 -7.78
N GLY A 468 -24.03 2.30 -8.66
CA GLY A 468 -24.26 2.40 -10.10
C GLY A 468 -25.03 3.65 -10.52
N LYS A 469 -24.91 4.76 -9.78
CA LYS A 469 -25.49 6.04 -10.17
C LYS A 469 -24.79 6.60 -11.41
N ALA A 470 -25.52 7.41 -12.18
CA ALA A 470 -25.01 8.03 -13.38
C ALA A 470 -24.08 9.21 -13.08
N GLU A 471 -23.12 9.43 -13.97
CA GLU A 471 -22.26 10.60 -13.98
C GLU A 471 -23.03 11.89 -14.30
N LYS A 472 -22.60 12.99 -13.71
CA LYS A 472 -22.94 14.36 -14.12
C LYS A 472 -21.69 14.98 -14.74
N GLU A 473 -21.71 15.24 -16.05
CA GLU A 473 -20.61 15.83 -16.80
C GLU A 473 -20.97 17.26 -17.23
N GLU A 474 -20.02 18.18 -17.02
CA GLU A 474 -20.12 19.58 -17.46
C GLU A 474 -18.92 19.93 -18.34
N VAL A 475 -19.18 20.66 -19.43
CA VAL A 475 -18.11 21.24 -20.25
C VAL A 475 -17.57 22.48 -19.57
N VAL A 476 -16.26 22.49 -19.28
CA VAL A 476 -15.58 23.63 -18.67
C VAL A 476 -15.15 24.64 -19.74
N VAL A 477 -14.44 24.15 -20.77
CA VAL A 477 -13.94 25.00 -21.88
C VAL A 477 -13.63 24.17 -23.11
N LYS A 478 -13.74 24.76 -24.31
CA LYS A 478 -13.22 24.19 -25.55
C LYS A 478 -11.71 24.48 -25.64
N LEU A 479 -10.92 23.46 -25.93
CA LEU A 479 -9.47 23.57 -25.99
C LEU A 479 -8.98 23.83 -27.42
N ASN A 480 -7.99 24.68 -27.55
CA ASN A 480 -7.24 24.93 -28.79
C ASN A 480 -5.86 24.25 -28.80
N THR A 481 -5.55 23.49 -27.78
CA THR A 481 -4.29 22.76 -27.60
C THR A 481 -4.56 21.34 -27.12
N LYS A 482 -3.58 20.43 -27.34
CA LYS A 482 -3.57 19.08 -26.79
C LYS A 482 -2.97 19.02 -25.38
N ASP A 483 -2.25 20.07 -25.01
CA ASP A 483 -1.49 20.14 -23.76
C ASP A 483 -2.28 20.90 -22.70
N VAL A 484 -2.37 20.33 -21.51
CA VAL A 484 -3.02 20.96 -20.36
C VAL A 484 -2.38 20.48 -19.06
N GLN A 485 -2.28 21.36 -18.08
CA GLN A 485 -1.99 20.94 -16.72
C GLN A 485 -3.29 20.83 -15.94
N LEU A 486 -3.47 19.69 -15.29
CA LEU A 486 -4.62 19.38 -14.43
C LEU A 486 -4.16 19.37 -12.98
N ARG A 487 -4.99 19.91 -12.10
CA ARG A 487 -4.70 20.03 -10.67
C ARG A 487 -5.92 19.70 -9.83
N VAL A 488 -5.67 19.07 -8.68
CA VAL A 488 -6.64 18.99 -7.58
C VAL A 488 -5.93 19.38 -6.28
N THR A 489 -6.55 20.28 -5.52
CA THR A 489 -6.15 20.63 -4.15
C THR A 489 -7.11 19.98 -3.20
N VAL A 490 -6.61 19.11 -2.34
CA VAL A 490 -7.34 18.48 -1.25
C VAL A 490 -7.11 19.28 0.00
N ASN A 491 -8.18 19.82 0.57
CA ASN A 491 -8.20 20.58 1.81
C ASN A 491 -8.67 19.70 2.96
N LYS A 492 -8.48 20.19 4.20
CA LYS A 492 -8.95 19.51 5.40
C LYS A 492 -10.45 19.16 5.30
N GLY A 493 -10.82 17.97 5.77
CA GLY A 493 -12.16 17.42 5.59
C GLY A 493 -12.40 16.85 4.20
N ALA A 494 -11.31 16.53 3.47
CA ALA A 494 -11.34 15.90 2.14
C ALA A 494 -12.11 16.68 1.07
N GLN A 495 -12.11 18.01 1.17
CA GLN A 495 -12.70 18.91 0.16
C GLN A 495 -11.72 19.09 -1.00
N CYS A 496 -12.13 18.71 -2.20
CA CYS A 496 -11.30 18.66 -3.40
C CYS A 496 -11.68 19.78 -4.36
N GLN A 497 -10.78 20.73 -4.59
CA GLN A 497 -10.92 21.79 -5.59
C GLN A 497 -10.14 21.43 -6.85
N PHE A 498 -10.81 21.15 -7.94
CA PHE A 498 -10.19 20.94 -9.25
C PHE A 498 -9.88 22.26 -9.95
N SER A 499 -8.80 22.28 -10.71
CA SER A 499 -8.39 23.41 -11.53
C SER A 499 -7.54 22.94 -12.72
N TYR A 500 -7.34 23.83 -13.69
CA TYR A 500 -6.56 23.57 -14.90
C TYR A 500 -5.74 24.79 -15.30
N SER A 501 -4.69 24.57 -16.08
CA SER A 501 -3.88 25.61 -16.69
C SER A 501 -3.54 25.26 -18.14
N LEU A 502 -3.62 26.26 -19.03
CA LEU A 502 -3.22 26.15 -20.44
C LEU A 502 -1.82 26.76 -20.71
N ASP A 503 -1.34 27.59 -19.81
CA ASP A 503 -0.04 28.27 -19.89
C ASP A 503 1.01 27.70 -18.92
N GLY A 504 0.57 26.79 -18.04
CA GLY A 504 1.42 26.19 -17.00
C GLY A 504 1.69 27.09 -15.79
N LEU A 505 1.17 28.30 -15.77
CA LEU A 505 1.40 29.33 -14.74
C LEU A 505 0.12 29.68 -14.00
N THR A 506 -0.95 29.98 -14.73
CA THR A 506 -2.22 30.43 -14.16
C THR A 506 -3.19 29.28 -14.08
N PHE A 507 -3.66 28.93 -12.88
CA PHE A 507 -4.66 27.89 -12.68
C PHE A 507 -6.05 28.47 -12.49
N ILE A 508 -7.00 27.99 -13.29
CA ILE A 508 -8.42 28.37 -13.27
C ILE A 508 -9.19 27.28 -12.52
N ASN A 509 -9.86 27.65 -11.44
CA ASN A 509 -10.67 26.72 -10.67
C ASN A 509 -11.93 26.32 -11.43
N VAL A 510 -12.29 25.03 -11.35
CA VAL A 510 -13.63 24.55 -11.66
C VAL A 510 -14.56 25.05 -10.56
N LYS A 511 -15.80 25.38 -10.92
CA LYS A 511 -16.73 26.07 -10.02
C LYS A 511 -17.04 25.29 -8.73
N ASP A 512 -17.23 23.98 -8.84
CA ASP A 512 -17.72 23.17 -7.74
C ASP A 512 -16.57 22.53 -6.96
N VAL A 513 -16.70 22.48 -5.63
CA VAL A 513 -15.85 21.69 -4.73
C VAL A 513 -16.46 20.31 -4.57
N PHE A 514 -15.64 19.28 -4.74
CA PHE A 514 -16.05 17.89 -4.55
C PHE A 514 -15.68 17.42 -3.14
N GLN A 515 -16.62 16.81 -2.42
CA GLN A 515 -16.37 16.14 -1.17
C GLN A 515 -15.94 14.69 -1.46
N ALA A 516 -14.67 14.35 -1.19
CA ALA A 516 -14.21 12.99 -1.34
C ALA A 516 -14.79 12.08 -0.24
N GLU A 517 -15.12 10.86 -0.63
CA GLU A 517 -15.59 9.79 0.24
C GLU A 517 -14.58 8.63 0.23
N PRO A 518 -14.53 7.81 1.28
CA PRO A 518 -13.69 6.61 1.26
C PRO A 518 -14.08 5.68 0.11
N GLY A 519 -13.20 4.74 -0.23
CA GLY A 519 -13.53 3.55 -1.00
C GLY A 519 -14.12 2.45 -0.11
N LYS A 520 -14.22 1.22 -0.65
CA LYS A 520 -14.69 0.08 0.13
C LYS A 520 -13.55 -0.45 1.00
N TRP A 521 -13.61 -0.19 2.31
CA TRP A 521 -12.60 -0.52 3.32
C TRP A 521 -11.25 0.21 3.18
N ILE A 522 -11.15 1.17 2.27
CA ILE A 522 -9.94 1.95 1.97
C ILE A 522 -10.26 3.44 1.94
N GLY A 523 -9.23 4.29 2.00
CA GLY A 523 -9.36 5.72 1.74
C GLY A 523 -9.68 6.03 0.28
N ALA A 524 -10.01 7.29 0.03
CA ALA A 524 -10.04 7.84 -1.32
C ALA A 524 -8.65 7.75 -1.95
N LYS A 525 -8.63 7.66 -3.27
CA LYS A 525 -7.40 7.63 -4.07
C LYS A 525 -7.38 8.77 -5.07
N VAL A 526 -6.18 9.17 -5.47
CA VAL A 526 -5.96 10.14 -6.54
C VAL A 526 -5.15 9.50 -7.66
N GLY A 527 -5.45 9.81 -8.92
CA GLY A 527 -4.67 9.23 -10.00
C GLY A 527 -5.11 9.61 -11.41
N LEU A 528 -4.67 8.81 -12.36
CA LEU A 528 -4.73 9.06 -13.78
C LEU A 528 -5.58 8.02 -14.49
N PHE A 529 -6.16 8.40 -15.62
CA PHE A 529 -6.93 7.48 -16.45
C PHE A 529 -6.91 7.89 -17.93
N CYS A 530 -7.13 6.90 -18.80
CA CYS A 530 -7.44 7.11 -20.21
C CYS A 530 -8.43 6.03 -20.66
N VAL A 531 -9.59 6.43 -21.15
CA VAL A 531 -10.72 5.53 -21.44
C VAL A 531 -11.48 5.91 -22.70
N ARG A 532 -12.19 4.94 -23.27
CA ARG A 532 -13.15 5.10 -24.34
C ARG A 532 -14.40 4.24 -24.13
N THR A 533 -15.49 4.59 -24.79
CA THR A 533 -16.73 3.82 -24.76
C THR A 533 -16.92 2.92 -25.97
N GLN A 534 -16.27 3.24 -27.09
CA GLN A 534 -16.47 2.55 -28.37
C GLN A 534 -15.35 1.54 -28.66
N GLN A 535 -15.69 0.45 -29.35
CA GLN A 535 -14.71 -0.48 -29.90
C GLN A 535 -14.01 0.13 -31.12
N THR A 536 -12.73 -0.15 -31.27
CA THR A 536 -11.91 0.33 -32.38
C THR A 536 -10.76 -0.63 -32.66
N ASN A 537 -10.15 -0.53 -33.85
CA ASN A 537 -8.91 -1.25 -34.21
C ASN A 537 -7.67 -0.51 -33.72
N ASP A 538 -7.79 0.78 -33.39
CA ASP A 538 -6.68 1.59 -32.91
C ASP A 538 -7.22 2.59 -31.86
N ALA A 539 -6.52 2.75 -30.76
CA ALA A 539 -6.92 3.60 -29.64
C ALA A 539 -6.16 4.93 -29.65
N GLY A 540 -6.80 5.99 -29.13
CA GLY A 540 -6.09 7.18 -28.70
C GLY A 540 -5.26 6.90 -27.45
N TYR A 541 -4.48 7.89 -27.02
CA TYR A 541 -3.64 7.81 -25.84
C TYR A 541 -3.41 9.18 -25.20
N ALA A 542 -2.95 9.15 -23.97
CA ALA A 542 -2.54 10.33 -23.23
C ALA A 542 -1.13 10.12 -22.70
N ASP A 543 -0.25 11.09 -22.93
CA ASP A 543 1.09 11.16 -22.37
C ASP A 543 1.07 12.08 -21.15
N PHE A 544 1.49 11.57 -19.99
CA PHE A 544 1.66 12.30 -18.77
C PHE A 544 3.14 12.52 -18.52
N ASP A 545 3.58 13.80 -18.50
CA ASP A 545 5.00 14.13 -18.33
C ASP A 545 5.46 13.89 -16.89
N TRP A 546 4.60 14.16 -15.94
CA TRP A 546 4.87 14.03 -14.51
C TRP A 546 3.57 14.06 -13.71
N PHE A 547 3.67 13.58 -12.47
CA PHE A 547 2.65 13.66 -11.43
C PHE A 547 3.30 14.14 -10.14
N ARG A 548 2.95 15.34 -9.68
CA ARG A 548 3.64 15.99 -8.55
C ARG A 548 2.67 16.29 -7.42
N ILE A 549 3.09 15.94 -6.21
CA ILE A 549 2.41 16.24 -4.95
C ILE A 549 3.21 17.29 -4.19
N ASN A 550 2.50 18.33 -3.71
CA ASN A 550 3.08 19.43 -2.96
C ASN A 550 2.13 19.87 -1.84
#